data_4666000942d16080e39cd3a55278de64
#
_entry.id   4666000942d16080e39cd3a55278de64
#
_cell.length_a   1.000
_cell.length_b   1.000
_cell.length_c   1.000
_cell.angle_alpha   90.00
_cell.angle_beta   90.00
_cell.angle_gamma   90.00
#
_symmetry.space_group_name_H-M   'P 1'
#
loop_
_entity.id
_entity.type
_entity.pdbx_description
1 polymer ?
#
loop_
_entity_poly.entity_id
_entity_poly.type
_entity_poly.pdbx_seq_one_letter_code
_entity_poly.pdbx_strand_id
1 'polypeptide(L)'
;MKVLFVLLATLLFACQSPDMPQKETRADGTTAFTGNAMTMYYKILAGDPLDSLQKAKISNIIEATFNDTDSIFNKWNPHSELSMLNSAKADIAIPLSADLLRLFKETDTVVKLSQGKFDPTIEPLQDLWKQKLKIGRVPSPNEIEAIAPAVGWDKISFNDGVFTKSHDL
;
A
#
# COMPACT_ATOMS: atom_id res chain seq x y z
N MET A 1 -21.16 42.56 -41.51
CA MET A 1 -21.58 41.82 -40.31
C MET A 1 -21.01 40.42 -40.42
N LYS A 2 -19.92 40.15 -39.72
CA LYS A 2 -19.28 38.81 -39.64
C LYS A 2 -19.70 38.19 -38.32
N VAL A 3 -20.47 37.09 -38.39
CA VAL A 3 -20.89 36.30 -37.21
C VAL A 3 -19.76 35.35 -36.88
N LEU A 4 -19.14 35.54 -35.73
CA LEU A 4 -18.09 34.68 -35.19
C LEU A 4 -18.75 33.51 -34.45
N PHE A 5 -18.68 32.31 -35.02
CA PHE A 5 -19.08 31.07 -34.32
C PHE A 5 -17.99 30.68 -33.31
N VAL A 6 -18.26 30.87 -32.04
CA VAL A 6 -17.42 30.31 -30.95
C VAL A 6 -17.86 28.88 -30.72
N LEU A 7 -17.02 27.93 -31.14
CA LEU A 7 -17.19 26.50 -30.85
C LEU A 7 -16.76 26.27 -29.42
N LEU A 8 -17.73 26.11 -28.50
CA LEU A 8 -17.51 25.74 -27.13
C LEU A 8 -17.20 24.21 -27.06
N ALA A 9 -15.92 23.86 -27.06
CA ALA A 9 -15.48 22.49 -26.83
C ALA A 9 -15.69 22.14 -25.35
N THR A 10 -16.78 21.47 -25.03
CA THR A 10 -17.00 20.84 -23.75
C THR A 10 -16.05 19.65 -23.62
N LEU A 11 -14.95 19.83 -22.88
CA LEU A 11 -14.11 18.74 -22.41
C LEU A 11 -14.93 17.92 -21.40
N LEU A 12 -15.50 16.81 -21.88
CA LEU A 12 -16.00 15.75 -21.04
C LEU A 12 -14.79 15.10 -20.34
N PHE A 13 -14.50 15.52 -19.13
CA PHE A 13 -13.71 14.70 -18.21
C PHE A 13 -14.52 13.43 -17.96
N ALA A 14 -14.21 12.38 -18.72
CA ALA A 14 -14.62 11.04 -18.37
C ALA A 14 -13.97 10.72 -17.01
N CYS A 15 -14.76 10.72 -15.92
CA CYS A 15 -14.40 10.01 -14.72
C CYS A 15 -14.05 8.59 -15.15
N GLN A 16 -12.77 8.24 -15.13
CA GLN A 16 -12.36 6.84 -15.25
C GLN A 16 -12.91 6.14 -14.01
N SER A 17 -13.89 5.28 -14.23
CA SER A 17 -14.35 4.33 -13.25
C SER A 17 -13.15 3.52 -12.76
N PRO A 18 -13.08 3.10 -11.46
CA PRO A 18 -12.02 2.22 -11.01
C PRO A 18 -11.93 1.03 -11.96
N ASP A 19 -10.69 0.72 -12.38
CA ASP A 19 -10.42 -0.31 -13.39
C ASP A 19 -10.98 -1.66 -12.92
N MET A 20 -12.18 -1.98 -13.39
CA MET A 20 -12.75 -3.31 -13.19
C MET A 20 -11.82 -4.36 -13.82
N PRO A 21 -11.60 -5.51 -13.18
CA PRO A 21 -10.75 -6.55 -13.72
C PRO A 21 -11.18 -6.92 -15.14
N GLN A 22 -10.30 -6.71 -16.11
CA GLN A 22 -10.55 -7.15 -17.47
C GLN A 22 -10.31 -8.65 -17.57
N LYS A 23 -11.17 -9.34 -18.28
CA LYS A 23 -11.11 -10.81 -18.46
C LYS A 23 -11.06 -11.17 -19.94
N GLU A 24 -10.06 -11.94 -20.29
CA GLU A 24 -9.83 -12.40 -21.64
C GLU A 24 -9.67 -13.93 -21.64
N THR A 25 -10.37 -14.64 -22.54
CA THR A 25 -10.13 -16.06 -22.76
C THR A 25 -9.12 -16.22 -23.89
N ARG A 26 -8.01 -16.88 -23.61
CA ARG A 26 -6.94 -17.12 -24.57
C ARG A 26 -7.29 -18.31 -25.49
N ALA A 27 -6.58 -18.40 -26.61
CA ALA A 27 -6.78 -19.45 -27.61
C ALA A 27 -6.52 -20.89 -27.07
N ASP A 28 -5.71 -21.01 -26.02
CA ASP A 28 -5.43 -22.26 -25.30
C ASP A 28 -6.50 -22.65 -24.26
N GLY A 29 -7.59 -21.89 -24.16
CA GLY A 29 -8.68 -22.11 -23.20
C GLY A 29 -8.45 -21.49 -21.83
N THR A 30 -7.25 -20.96 -21.53
CA THR A 30 -6.99 -20.27 -20.25
C THR A 30 -7.75 -18.95 -20.18
N THR A 31 -8.17 -18.58 -18.97
CA THR A 31 -8.77 -17.27 -18.71
C THR A 31 -7.78 -16.39 -17.96
N ALA A 32 -7.49 -15.21 -18.51
CA ALA A 32 -6.68 -14.19 -17.85
C ALA A 32 -7.59 -13.15 -17.18
N PHE A 33 -7.32 -12.83 -15.91
CA PHE A 33 -7.86 -11.69 -15.19
C PHE A 33 -6.74 -10.67 -15.02
N THR A 34 -6.93 -9.47 -15.52
CA THR A 34 -5.92 -8.41 -15.46
C THR A 34 -6.51 -7.13 -14.92
N GLY A 35 -5.70 -6.33 -14.28
CA GLY A 35 -6.13 -5.05 -13.73
C GLY A 35 -4.99 -4.35 -13.01
N ASN A 36 -5.32 -3.27 -12.33
CA ASN A 36 -4.40 -2.54 -11.46
C ASN A 36 -4.91 -2.61 -10.02
N ALA A 37 -4.01 -2.88 -9.09
CA ALA A 37 -4.28 -2.84 -7.66
C ALA A 37 -3.06 -2.27 -6.93
N MET A 38 -3.28 -1.38 -5.97
CA MET A 38 -2.21 -0.76 -5.16
C MET A 38 -1.07 -0.20 -6.03
N THR A 39 -1.40 0.48 -7.13
CA THR A 39 -0.49 1.07 -8.13
C THR A 39 0.30 0.06 -8.97
N MET A 40 0.02 -1.24 -8.86
CA MET A 40 0.68 -2.30 -9.62
C MET A 40 -0.28 -2.98 -10.59
N TYR A 41 0.22 -3.29 -11.80
CA TYR A 41 -0.50 -4.14 -12.73
C TYR A 41 -0.42 -5.61 -12.27
N TYR A 42 -1.56 -6.30 -12.31
CA TYR A 42 -1.61 -7.72 -12.02
C TYR A 42 -2.17 -8.53 -13.19
N LYS A 43 -1.78 -9.79 -13.25
CA LYS A 43 -2.32 -10.78 -14.18
C LYS A 43 -2.44 -12.13 -13.47
N ILE A 44 -3.68 -12.64 -13.38
CA ILE A 44 -4.00 -13.93 -12.79
C ILE A 44 -4.50 -14.85 -13.92
N LEU A 45 -3.95 -16.04 -14.02
CA LEU A 45 -4.31 -17.04 -15.02
C LEU A 45 -5.04 -18.21 -14.38
N ALA A 46 -6.23 -18.52 -14.87
CA ALA A 46 -6.93 -19.77 -14.56
C ALA A 46 -6.68 -20.76 -15.70
N GLY A 47 -6.10 -21.92 -15.37
CA GLY A 47 -5.67 -22.93 -16.35
C GLY A 47 -6.83 -23.70 -16.98
N ASP A 48 -7.98 -23.77 -16.30
CA ASP A 48 -9.14 -24.47 -16.82
C ASP A 48 -10.11 -23.51 -17.53
N PRO A 49 -10.87 -23.99 -18.53
CA PRO A 49 -11.95 -23.21 -19.13
C PRO A 49 -12.99 -22.85 -18.08
N LEU A 50 -13.35 -21.57 -18.03
CA LEU A 50 -14.34 -21.04 -17.09
C LEU A 50 -15.60 -20.59 -17.82
N ASP A 51 -16.77 -20.91 -17.27
CA ASP A 51 -18.03 -20.34 -17.71
C ASP A 51 -18.19 -18.87 -17.25
N SER A 52 -19.24 -18.20 -17.70
CA SER A 52 -19.47 -16.78 -17.40
C SER A 52 -19.72 -16.53 -15.90
N LEU A 53 -20.39 -17.45 -15.20
CA LEU A 53 -20.68 -17.33 -13.78
C LEU A 53 -19.40 -17.51 -12.93
N GLN A 54 -18.58 -18.49 -13.27
CA GLN A 54 -17.29 -18.73 -12.64
C GLN A 54 -16.34 -17.53 -12.85
N LYS A 55 -16.29 -16.96 -14.07
CA LYS A 55 -15.51 -15.75 -14.35
C LYS A 55 -15.95 -14.58 -13.51
N ALA A 56 -17.26 -14.35 -13.37
CA ALA A 56 -17.80 -13.28 -12.55
C ALA A 56 -17.44 -13.49 -11.05
N LYS A 57 -17.62 -14.71 -10.55
CA LYS A 57 -17.27 -15.06 -9.17
C LYS A 57 -15.80 -14.83 -8.87
N ILE A 58 -14.90 -15.26 -9.75
CA ILE A 58 -13.45 -15.08 -9.57
C ILE A 58 -13.09 -13.59 -9.64
N SER A 59 -13.66 -12.80 -10.57
CA SER A 59 -13.45 -11.37 -10.60
C SER A 59 -13.81 -10.69 -9.28
N ASN A 60 -14.97 -11.03 -8.71
CA ASN A 60 -15.41 -10.47 -7.44
C ASN A 60 -14.48 -10.87 -6.27
N ILE A 61 -13.97 -12.10 -6.27
CA ILE A 61 -13.00 -12.55 -5.25
C ILE A 61 -11.70 -11.76 -5.37
N ILE A 62 -11.20 -11.57 -6.59
CA ILE A 62 -9.97 -10.80 -6.86
C ILE A 62 -10.14 -9.36 -6.36
N GLU A 63 -11.24 -8.72 -6.74
CA GLU A 63 -11.55 -7.33 -6.33
C GLU A 63 -11.66 -7.21 -4.81
N ALA A 64 -12.45 -8.07 -4.17
CA ALA A 64 -12.60 -8.07 -2.71
C ALA A 64 -11.25 -8.26 -2.01
N THR A 65 -10.43 -9.22 -2.46
CA THR A 65 -9.10 -9.49 -1.87
C THR A 65 -8.18 -8.28 -1.99
N PHE A 66 -8.15 -7.59 -3.13
CA PHE A 66 -7.33 -6.40 -3.28
C PHE A 66 -7.86 -5.22 -2.45
N ASN A 67 -9.17 -5.04 -2.37
CA ASN A 67 -9.77 -3.99 -1.52
C ASN A 67 -9.48 -4.23 -0.04
N ASP A 68 -9.60 -5.47 0.45
CA ASP A 68 -9.24 -5.83 1.82
C ASP A 68 -7.75 -5.56 2.09
N THR A 69 -6.88 -5.98 1.18
CA THR A 69 -5.44 -5.74 1.28
C THR A 69 -5.11 -4.24 1.30
N ASP A 70 -5.75 -3.45 0.43
CA ASP A 70 -5.57 -1.99 0.37
C ASP A 70 -6.03 -1.32 1.68
N SER A 71 -7.15 -1.74 2.22
CA SER A 71 -7.72 -1.15 3.44
C SER A 71 -6.89 -1.44 4.69
N ILE A 72 -6.09 -2.50 4.70
CA ILE A 72 -5.27 -2.90 5.85
C ILE A 72 -3.81 -2.44 5.69
N PHE A 73 -3.18 -2.76 4.55
CA PHE A 73 -1.72 -2.73 4.42
C PHE A 73 -1.16 -1.60 3.57
N ASN A 74 -2.00 -0.87 2.81
CA ASN A 74 -1.51 0.14 1.89
C ASN A 74 -1.15 1.45 2.59
N LYS A 75 0.14 1.70 2.80
CA LYS A 75 0.62 2.94 3.42
C LYS A 75 0.32 4.22 2.61
N TRP A 76 -0.03 4.09 1.34
CA TRP A 76 -0.39 5.21 0.47
C TRP A 76 -1.89 5.55 0.54
N ASN A 77 -2.70 4.64 1.07
CA ASN A 77 -4.10 4.89 1.39
C ASN A 77 -4.19 5.50 2.79
N PRO A 78 -4.55 6.79 2.94
CA PRO A 78 -4.59 7.44 4.25
C PRO A 78 -5.63 6.85 5.20
N HIS A 79 -6.57 6.06 4.67
CA HIS A 79 -7.62 5.38 5.43
C HIS A 79 -7.29 3.93 5.76
N SER A 80 -6.13 3.42 5.33
CA SER A 80 -5.72 2.07 5.70
C SER A 80 -5.36 1.97 7.18
N GLU A 81 -5.51 0.77 7.74
CA GLU A 81 -5.14 0.50 9.13
C GLU A 81 -3.66 0.83 9.38
N LEU A 82 -2.76 0.41 8.48
CA LEU A 82 -1.32 0.72 8.59
C LEU A 82 -1.04 2.23 8.57
N SER A 83 -1.73 3.01 7.73
CA SER A 83 -1.57 4.47 7.70
C SER A 83 -2.07 5.15 8.98
N MET A 84 -3.16 4.62 9.57
CA MET A 84 -3.64 5.10 10.88
C MET A 84 -2.60 4.85 11.97
N LEU A 85 -1.93 3.68 12.00
CA LEU A 85 -0.85 3.41 12.95
C LEU A 85 0.34 4.35 12.74
N ASN A 86 0.74 4.57 11.48
CA ASN A 86 1.85 5.48 11.17
C ASN A 86 1.58 6.91 11.64
N SER A 87 0.34 7.40 11.52
CA SER A 87 -0.06 8.76 11.93
C SER A 87 -0.46 8.89 13.40
N ALA A 88 -0.57 7.78 14.14
CA ALA A 88 -0.90 7.82 15.55
C ALA A 88 0.15 8.59 16.36
N LYS A 89 -0.25 9.16 17.48
CA LYS A 89 0.67 9.75 18.44
C LYS A 89 1.36 8.68 19.28
N ALA A 90 2.53 9.04 19.82
CA ALA A 90 3.22 8.19 20.77
C ALA A 90 2.31 7.80 21.94
N ASP A 91 2.52 6.61 22.50
CA ASP A 91 1.83 6.05 23.66
C ASP A 91 0.30 5.89 23.52
N ILE A 92 -0.24 6.07 22.30
CA ILE A 92 -1.65 5.79 22.03
C ILE A 92 -1.83 4.31 21.71
N ALA A 93 -2.69 3.64 22.49
CA ALA A 93 -3.04 2.23 22.31
C ALA A 93 -4.09 2.07 21.20
N ILE A 94 -3.78 1.29 20.16
CA ILE A 94 -4.66 1.05 19.01
C ILE A 94 -4.85 -0.46 18.83
N PRO A 95 -6.09 -0.96 18.83
CA PRO A 95 -6.35 -2.37 18.53
C PRO A 95 -5.94 -2.69 17.09
N LEU A 96 -5.29 -3.84 16.89
CA LEU A 96 -4.92 -4.35 15.58
C LEU A 96 -5.97 -5.33 15.06
N SER A 97 -6.21 -5.29 13.75
CA SER A 97 -6.88 -6.40 13.07
C SER A 97 -6.07 -7.69 13.17
N ALA A 98 -6.73 -8.84 13.01
CA ALA A 98 -6.05 -10.14 13.04
C ALA A 98 -4.98 -10.26 11.95
N ASP A 99 -5.25 -9.68 10.78
CA ASP A 99 -4.32 -9.73 9.64
C ASP A 99 -3.09 -8.85 9.85
N LEU A 100 -3.26 -7.64 10.38
CA LEU A 100 -2.13 -6.77 10.68
C LEU A 100 -1.31 -7.29 11.86
N LEU A 101 -1.95 -7.85 12.89
CA LEU A 101 -1.26 -8.52 13.99
C LEU A 101 -0.43 -9.71 13.50
N ARG A 102 -0.96 -10.51 12.57
CA ARG A 102 -0.23 -11.62 11.93
C ARG A 102 1.00 -11.10 11.20
N LEU A 103 0.85 -10.06 10.38
CA LEU A 103 1.97 -9.43 9.68
C LEU A 103 3.05 -8.95 10.64
N PHE A 104 2.67 -8.31 11.76
CA PHE A 104 3.63 -7.84 12.76
C PHE A 104 4.40 -8.98 13.43
N LYS A 105 3.75 -10.10 13.74
CA LYS A 105 4.41 -11.30 14.28
C LYS A 105 5.41 -11.92 13.29
N GLU A 106 5.03 -11.99 12.02
CA GLU A 106 5.93 -12.47 10.96
C GLU A 106 7.11 -11.50 10.75
N THR A 107 6.85 -10.21 10.75
CA THR A 107 7.86 -9.16 10.67
C THR A 107 8.86 -9.24 11.84
N ASP A 108 8.37 -9.40 13.06
CA ASP A 108 9.20 -9.58 14.26
C ASP A 108 10.17 -10.78 14.13
N THR A 109 9.67 -11.86 13.54
CA THR A 109 10.51 -13.04 13.26
C THR A 109 11.63 -12.69 12.27
N VAL A 110 11.33 -11.94 11.20
CA VAL A 110 12.34 -11.53 10.20
C VAL A 110 13.34 -10.54 10.80
N VAL A 111 12.89 -9.57 11.60
CA VAL A 111 13.78 -8.64 12.31
C VAL A 111 14.76 -9.40 13.19
N LYS A 112 14.29 -10.36 13.97
CA LYS A 112 15.15 -11.20 14.84
C LYS A 112 16.14 -12.05 14.04
N LEU A 113 15.67 -12.74 12.99
CA LEU A 113 16.52 -13.57 12.13
C LEU A 113 17.59 -12.74 11.41
N SER A 114 17.29 -11.53 11.01
CA SER A 114 18.23 -10.62 10.34
C SER A 114 19.20 -9.93 11.30
N GLN A 115 19.06 -10.15 12.61
CA GLN A 115 19.81 -9.43 13.65
C GLN A 115 19.70 -7.90 13.52
N GLY A 116 18.49 -7.42 13.23
CA GLY A 116 18.19 -6.00 13.08
C GLY A 116 18.65 -5.37 11.75
N LYS A 117 19.13 -6.16 10.78
CA LYS A 117 19.48 -5.65 9.45
C LYS A 117 18.24 -5.35 8.59
N PHE A 118 17.13 -6.00 8.88
CA PHE A 118 15.83 -5.65 8.35
C PHE A 118 15.06 -4.89 9.44
N ASP A 119 14.69 -3.65 9.16
CA ASP A 119 13.89 -2.81 10.03
C ASP A 119 12.80 -2.11 9.22
N PRO A 120 11.52 -2.47 9.38
CA PRO A 120 10.43 -1.85 8.64
C PRO A 120 10.10 -0.43 9.11
N THR A 121 10.66 0.02 10.23
CA THR A 121 10.45 1.39 10.78
C THR A 121 11.36 2.44 10.16
N ILE A 122 12.12 2.09 9.12
CA ILE A 122 13.19 2.91 8.51
C ILE A 122 12.67 4.15 7.72
N GLU A 123 11.36 4.34 7.57
CA GLU A 123 10.80 5.40 6.71
C GLU A 123 11.30 6.82 7.06
N PRO A 124 11.39 7.23 8.34
CA PRO A 124 11.93 8.54 8.70
C PRO A 124 13.36 8.78 8.17
N LEU A 125 14.19 7.73 8.21
CA LEU A 125 15.56 7.80 7.65
C LEU A 125 15.54 7.86 6.13
N GLN A 126 14.67 7.09 5.46
CA GLN A 126 14.53 7.15 4.00
C GLN A 126 14.09 8.54 3.54
N ASP A 127 13.19 9.18 4.26
CA ASP A 127 12.69 10.52 3.91
C ASP A 127 13.76 11.59 4.13
N LEU A 128 14.54 11.48 5.18
CA LEU A 128 15.72 12.33 5.36
C LEU A 128 16.67 12.21 4.14
N TRP A 129 17.00 10.98 3.72
CA TRP A 129 17.85 10.75 2.55
C TRP A 129 17.24 11.33 1.27
N LYS A 130 15.96 11.09 1.00
CA LYS A 130 15.26 11.64 -0.18
C LYS A 130 15.31 13.18 -0.20
N GLN A 131 15.06 13.82 0.94
CA GLN A 131 15.10 15.29 1.05
C GLN A 131 16.49 15.84 0.77
N LYS A 132 17.55 15.22 1.30
CA LYS A 132 18.91 15.69 1.11
C LYS A 132 19.41 15.46 -0.31
N LEU A 133 19.11 14.32 -0.90
CA LEU A 133 19.46 14.03 -2.29
C LEU A 133 18.78 14.99 -3.28
N LYS A 134 17.55 15.44 -3.01
CA LYS A 134 16.89 16.46 -3.85
C LYS A 134 17.66 17.79 -3.94
N ILE A 135 18.47 18.12 -2.94
CA ILE A 135 19.31 19.33 -2.89
C ILE A 135 20.79 19.01 -3.16
N GLY A 136 21.08 17.85 -3.72
CA GLY A 136 22.43 17.49 -4.20
C GLY A 136 23.44 17.12 -3.11
N ARG A 137 22.99 16.75 -1.89
CA ARG A 137 23.89 16.31 -0.82
C ARG A 137 23.38 15.06 -0.10
N VAL A 138 24.23 14.42 0.67
CA VAL A 138 23.89 13.34 1.59
C VAL A 138 23.58 13.91 2.99
N PRO A 139 22.81 13.19 3.83
CA PRO A 139 22.65 13.57 5.23
C PRO A 139 23.97 13.60 5.97
N SER A 140 24.16 14.58 6.86
CA SER A 140 25.32 14.60 7.76
C SER A 140 25.11 13.60 8.92
N PRO A 141 26.20 13.18 9.62
CA PRO A 141 26.08 12.33 10.81
C PRO A 141 25.11 12.89 11.87
N ASN A 142 25.16 14.19 12.14
CA ASN A 142 24.26 14.82 13.13
C ASN A 142 22.80 14.78 12.70
N GLU A 143 22.50 14.89 11.40
CA GLU A 143 21.12 14.76 10.88
C GLU A 143 20.61 13.33 11.00
N ILE A 144 21.48 12.34 10.78
CA ILE A 144 21.14 10.93 10.97
C ILE A 144 20.90 10.64 12.45
N GLU A 145 21.76 11.12 13.33
CA GLU A 145 21.64 10.95 14.79
C GLU A 145 20.36 11.59 15.34
N ALA A 146 19.96 12.75 14.79
CA ALA A 146 18.74 13.44 15.20
C ALA A 146 17.46 12.65 14.86
N ILE A 147 17.46 11.85 13.78
CA ILE A 147 16.29 11.06 13.37
C ILE A 147 16.31 9.62 13.95
N ALA A 148 17.45 9.15 14.45
CA ALA A 148 17.61 7.81 14.98
C ALA A 148 16.59 7.43 16.09
N PRO A 149 16.15 8.34 16.99
CA PRO A 149 15.11 8.04 17.97
C PRO A 149 13.78 7.60 17.35
N ALA A 150 13.45 8.01 16.12
CA ALA A 150 12.21 7.63 15.42
C ALA A 150 12.32 6.30 14.65
N VAL A 151 13.48 5.64 14.62
CA VAL A 151 13.73 4.39 13.90
C VAL A 151 14.10 3.29 14.88
N GLY A 152 13.51 2.12 14.74
CA GLY A 152 13.81 0.93 15.55
C GLY A 152 12.57 0.11 15.83
N TRP A 153 12.60 -1.16 15.46
CA TRP A 153 11.52 -2.11 15.73
C TRP A 153 11.23 -2.31 17.22
N ASP A 154 12.23 -2.12 18.06
CA ASP A 154 12.13 -2.18 19.52
C ASP A 154 11.31 -1.02 20.14
N LYS A 155 10.99 0.00 19.35
CA LYS A 155 10.22 1.18 19.76
C LYS A 155 8.73 1.05 19.55
N ILE A 156 8.29 -0.06 18.97
CA ILE A 156 6.88 -0.41 18.86
C ILE A 156 6.55 -1.63 19.70
N SER A 157 5.31 -1.69 20.16
CA SER A 157 4.74 -2.85 20.85
C SER A 157 3.42 -3.25 20.19
N PHE A 158 3.14 -4.53 20.12
CA PHE A 158 1.87 -5.09 19.63
C PHE A 158 1.39 -6.27 20.48
N ASN A 159 1.65 -6.17 21.79
CA ASN A 159 1.25 -7.18 22.76
C ASN A 159 -0.28 -7.26 22.83
N ASP A 160 -0.79 -8.50 22.97
CA ASP A 160 -2.22 -8.79 23.06
C ASP A 160 -3.08 -8.17 21.94
N GLY A 161 -2.48 -7.94 20.77
CA GLY A 161 -3.18 -7.33 19.63
C GLY A 161 -3.41 -5.82 19.77
N VAL A 162 -2.65 -5.15 20.63
CA VAL A 162 -2.70 -3.70 20.81
C VAL A 162 -1.36 -3.09 20.40
N PHE A 163 -1.40 -2.19 19.43
CA PHE A 163 -0.23 -1.44 18.97
C PHE A 163 0.00 -0.20 19.82
N THR A 164 1.27 0.05 20.16
CA THR A 164 1.75 1.33 20.67
C THR A 164 3.13 1.64 20.09
N LYS A 165 3.50 2.91 20.01
CA LYS A 165 4.86 3.34 19.69
C LYS A 165 5.34 4.39 20.68
N SER A 166 6.65 4.43 20.93
CA SER A 166 7.26 5.31 21.93
C SER A 166 7.63 6.69 21.39
N HIS A 167 7.49 6.94 20.09
CA HIS A 167 7.85 8.21 19.45
C HIS A 167 6.83 8.59 18.39
N ASP A 168 6.57 9.89 18.23
CA ASP A 168 5.89 10.42 17.04
C ASP A 168 6.83 10.31 15.83
N LEU A 169 6.30 9.83 14.70
CA LEU A 169 7.02 9.70 13.43
C LEU A 169 6.69 10.88 12.53
#